data_fa40787de7f8ad50393b9cae257f9bef
#
_entry.id   fa40787de7f8ad50393b9cae257f9bef
#
_cell.length_a   1.000
_cell.length_b   1.000
_cell.length_c   1.000
_cell.angle_alpha   90.00
_cell.angle_beta   90.00
_cell.angle_gamma   90.00
#
_symmetry.space_group_name_H-M   'P 1'
#
loop_
_entity.id
_entity.type
_entity.pdbx_description
1 polymer ?
#
loop_
_entity_poly.entity_id
_entity_poly.type
_entity_poly.pdbx_seq_one_letter_code
_entity_poly.pdbx_strand_id
1 'polypeptide(L)' 'MSRGPIRHREDLDVLPKEDPFVFQDHLPAVSGGLVRYWKDRGLIQRVGTVRKNGSARRGIWELTERARRILG' A
#
# COMPACT_ATOMS: atom_id res chain seq x y z
N MET A 1 15.71 -20.29 3.32
CA MET A 1 16.24 -18.96 3.44
C MET A 1 15.24 -18.02 4.09
N SER A 2 15.69 -17.32 5.09
CA SER A 2 14.86 -16.38 5.81
C SER A 2 14.67 -15.11 5.00
N ARG A 3 13.46 -14.59 4.99
CA ARG A 3 13.17 -13.34 4.31
C ARG A 3 13.23 -12.15 5.23
N GLY A 4 13.32 -12.38 6.50
CA GLY A 4 13.24 -11.33 7.47
C GLY A 4 11.85 -10.71 7.52
N PRO A 5 11.58 -9.86 8.51
CA PRO A 5 10.29 -9.22 8.66
C PRO A 5 10.06 -8.17 7.56
N ILE A 6 8.79 -7.91 7.27
CA ILE A 6 8.40 -6.85 6.35
C ILE A 6 8.64 -5.52 7.03
N ARG A 7 9.27 -4.59 6.33
CA ARG A 7 9.48 -3.25 6.86
C ARG A 7 8.15 -2.54 7.04
N HIS A 8 7.99 -1.90 8.16
CA HIS A 8 6.81 -1.09 8.48
C HIS A 8 5.53 -1.89 8.35
N ARG A 9 5.55 -3.12 8.84
CA ARG A 9 4.39 -3.99 8.77
C ARG A 9 3.17 -3.38 9.45
N GLU A 10 3.36 -2.68 10.56
CA GLU A 10 2.26 -2.04 11.25
C GLU A 10 1.60 -0.96 10.41
N ASP A 11 2.39 -0.26 9.58
CA ASP A 11 1.82 0.72 8.67
C ASP A 11 0.99 0.04 7.59
N LEU A 12 1.50 -1.07 7.09
CA LEU A 12 0.77 -1.84 6.09
C LEU A 12 -0.55 -2.36 6.65
N ASP A 13 -0.56 -2.74 7.93
CA ASP A 13 -1.74 -3.29 8.59
C ASP A 13 -2.83 -2.23 8.82
N VAL A 14 -2.47 -0.95 8.80
CA VAL A 14 -3.43 0.14 8.91
C VAL A 14 -4.31 0.27 7.67
N LEU A 15 -3.82 -0.18 6.53
CA LEU A 15 -4.51 -0.01 5.26
C LEU A 15 -5.73 -0.93 5.16
N PRO A 16 -6.78 -0.49 4.44
CA PRO A 16 -7.94 -1.36 4.20
C PRO A 16 -7.50 -2.66 3.53
N LYS A 17 -8.01 -3.78 4.02
CA LYS A 17 -7.60 -5.09 3.51
C LYS A 17 -8.45 -5.56 2.35
N GLU A 18 -9.67 -5.07 2.25
CA GLU A 18 -10.62 -5.56 1.25
C GLU A 18 -11.03 -4.51 0.23
N ASP A 19 -10.66 -3.25 0.47
CA ASP A 19 -11.06 -2.15 -0.40
C ASP A 19 -9.85 -1.45 -0.97
N PRO A 20 -9.96 -0.89 -2.18
CA PRO A 20 -8.91 -0.01 -2.70
C PRO A 20 -8.76 1.22 -1.82
N PHE A 21 -7.58 1.83 -1.86
CA PHE A 21 -7.29 2.99 -1.02
C PHE A 21 -6.29 3.92 -1.71
N VAL A 22 -6.26 5.14 -1.21
CA VAL A 22 -5.24 6.12 -1.56
C VAL A 22 -4.36 6.28 -0.33
N PHE A 23 -3.05 6.16 -0.49
CA PHE A 23 -2.13 6.20 0.66
C PHE A 23 -2.29 7.46 1.51
N GLN A 24 -2.49 8.59 0.86
CA GLN A 24 -2.58 9.86 1.59
C GLN A 24 -3.75 9.91 2.56
N ASP A 25 -4.77 9.10 2.35
CA ASP A 25 -5.93 9.06 3.25
C ASP A 25 -5.64 8.26 4.52
N HIS A 26 -4.66 7.37 4.48
CA HIS A 26 -4.37 6.48 5.60
C HIS A 26 -2.98 6.69 6.17
N LEU A 27 -2.00 6.95 5.31
CA LEU A 27 -0.62 7.13 5.70
C LEU A 27 -0.08 8.37 4.98
N PRO A 28 -0.49 9.57 5.42
CA PRO A 28 -0.12 10.80 4.70
C PRO A 28 1.38 11.05 4.64
N ALA A 29 2.14 10.48 5.55
CA ALA A 29 3.59 10.66 5.56
C ALA A 29 4.35 9.51 4.91
N VAL A 30 3.67 8.60 4.23
CA VAL A 30 4.34 7.46 3.61
C VAL A 30 5.27 7.95 2.50
N SER A 31 6.48 7.39 2.47
CA SER A 31 7.45 7.75 1.44
C SER A 31 7.22 6.94 0.17
N GLY A 32 7.62 7.52 -0.97
CA GLY A 32 7.56 6.78 -2.22
C GLY A 32 8.44 5.55 -2.20
N GLY A 33 9.55 5.60 -1.48
CA GLY A 33 10.42 4.43 -1.35
C GLY A 33 9.76 3.28 -0.64
N LEU A 34 8.96 3.56 0.39
CA LEU A 34 8.25 2.51 1.11
C LEU A 34 7.15 1.90 0.25
N VAL A 35 6.42 2.75 -0.48
CA VAL A 35 5.39 2.25 -1.40
C VAL A 35 6.02 1.32 -2.43
N ARG A 36 7.15 1.73 -3.00
CA ARG A 36 7.86 0.92 -3.97
C ARG A 36 8.34 -0.39 -3.36
N TYR A 37 8.83 -0.35 -2.13
CA TYR A 37 9.27 -1.54 -1.44
C TYR A 37 8.12 -2.55 -1.30
N TRP A 38 6.96 -2.09 -0.85
CA TRP A 38 5.81 -2.97 -0.72
C TRP A 38 5.35 -3.51 -2.06
N LYS A 39 5.37 -2.66 -3.09
CA LYS A 39 5.00 -3.07 -4.44
C LYS A 39 5.93 -4.16 -4.97
N ASP A 40 7.24 -3.95 -4.78
CA ASP A 40 8.24 -4.91 -5.27
C ASP A 40 8.13 -6.24 -4.54
N ARG A 41 7.62 -6.23 -3.32
CA ARG A 41 7.40 -7.45 -2.55
C ARG A 41 6.08 -8.12 -2.89
N GLY A 42 5.29 -7.55 -3.74
CA GLY A 42 4.00 -8.12 -4.12
C GLY A 42 2.95 -7.98 -3.05
N LEU A 43 3.07 -6.97 -2.19
CA LEU A 43 2.12 -6.76 -1.09
C LEU A 43 1.01 -5.80 -1.46
N ILE A 44 1.26 -4.91 -2.39
CA ILE A 44 0.26 -3.96 -2.89
C ILE A 44 0.30 -3.97 -4.39
N GLN A 45 -0.81 -3.57 -5.00
CA GLN A 45 -0.86 -3.40 -6.44
C GLN A 45 -1.69 -2.19 -6.77
N ARG A 46 -1.29 -1.49 -7.84
CA ARG A 46 -1.98 -0.32 -8.28
C ARG A 46 -3.18 -0.72 -9.14
N VAL A 47 -4.34 -0.20 -8.81
CA VAL A 47 -5.57 -0.55 -9.54
C VAL A 47 -6.16 0.61 -10.31
N GLY A 48 -5.64 1.82 -10.11
CA GLY A 48 -6.14 2.96 -10.87
C GLY A 48 -5.54 4.26 -10.39
N THR A 49 -6.12 5.35 -10.82
CA THR A 49 -5.73 6.68 -10.39
C THR A 49 -6.97 7.52 -10.15
N VAL A 50 -6.84 8.49 -9.27
CA VAL A 50 -7.90 9.43 -8.99
C VAL A 50 -7.30 10.83 -9.00
N ARG A 51 -8.07 11.81 -9.49
CA ARG A 51 -7.67 13.21 -9.43
C ARG A 51 -8.58 13.88 -8.41
N LYS A 52 -7.98 14.48 -7.41
CA LYS A 52 -8.73 15.08 -6.33
C LYS A 52 -8.63 16.60 -6.44
N ASN A 53 -9.77 17.27 -6.56
CA ASN A 53 -9.85 18.75 -6.57
C ASN A 53 -8.94 19.39 -7.62
N GLY A 54 -8.81 18.79 -8.79
CA GLY A 54 -7.97 19.35 -9.83
C GLY A 54 -6.48 19.23 -9.57
N SER A 55 -6.10 18.59 -8.48
CA SER A 55 -4.70 18.43 -8.10
C SER A 55 -4.03 17.31 -8.88
N ALA A 56 -2.78 17.02 -8.54
CA ALA A 56 -2.05 15.92 -9.12
C ALA A 56 -2.80 14.61 -8.93
N ARG A 57 -2.62 13.72 -9.87
CA ARG A 57 -3.23 12.40 -9.79
C ARG A 57 -2.61 11.60 -8.66
N ARG A 58 -3.45 10.85 -7.97
CA ARG A 58 -3.02 9.95 -6.92
C ARG A 58 -3.31 8.52 -7.30
N GLY A 59 -2.40 7.63 -6.99
CA GLY A 59 -2.61 6.22 -7.26
C GLY A 59 -3.62 5.61 -6.32
N ILE A 60 -4.46 4.75 -6.87
CA ILE A 60 -5.37 3.92 -6.08
C ILE A 60 -4.74 2.55 -6.01
N TRP A 61 -4.62 2.03 -4.81
CA TRP A 61 -3.93 0.78 -4.53
C TRP A 61 -4.82 -0.17 -3.78
N GLU A 62 -4.45 -1.43 -3.76
CA GLU A 62 -5.11 -2.42 -2.90
C GLU A 62 -4.07 -3.40 -2.39
N LEU A 63 -4.36 -4.00 -1.24
CA LEU A 63 -3.54 -5.07 -0.72
C LEU A 63 -3.76 -6.32 -1.55
N THR A 64 -2.68 -7.02 -1.85
CA THR A 64 -2.77 -8.28 -2.57
C THR A 64 -3.21 -9.39 -1.63
N GLU A 65 -3.60 -10.51 -2.19
CA GLU A 65 -3.92 -11.69 -1.38
C GLU A 65 -2.74 -12.09 -0.52
N ARG A 66 -1.54 -11.95 -1.05
CA ARG A 66 -0.32 -12.27 -0.30
C ARG A 66 -0.21 -11.43 0.95
N ALA A 67 -0.46 -10.11 0.83
CA ALA A 67 -0.42 -9.23 1.98
C ALA A 67 -1.49 -9.58 2.99
N ARG A 68 -2.69 -9.88 2.53
CA ARG A 68 -3.77 -10.25 3.43
C ARG A 68 -3.45 -11.51 4.22
N ARG A 69 -2.79 -12.47 3.60
CA ARG A 69 -2.36 -13.69 4.30
C ARG A 69 -1.34 -13.39 5.38
N ILE A 70 -0.40 -12.51 5.07
CA ILE A 70 0.66 -12.17 6.01
C ILE A 70 0.11 -11.39 7.20
N LEU A 71 -0.82 -10.47 6.93
CA LEU A 71 -1.38 -9.61 7.97
C LEU A 71 -2.51 -10.29 8.75
N GLY A 72 -3.21 -11.15 8.10
CA GLY A 72 -4.32 -11.86 8.71
C GLY A 72 -3.86 -13.07 9.46
#